data_617e48dc4b1337d34f6da70d2898ed9b
#
_entry.id   617e48dc4b1337d34f6da70d2898ed9b
#
_cell.length_a   1.000
_cell.length_b   1.000
_cell.length_c   1.000
_cell.angle_alpha   90.00
_cell.angle_beta   90.00
_cell.angle_gamma   90.00
#
_symmetry.space_group_name_H-M   'P 1'
#
loop_
_entity.id
_entity.type
_entity.pdbx_description
1 polymer ?
#
loop_
_entity_poly.entity_id
_entity_poly.type
_entity_poly.pdbx_seq_one_letter_code
_entity_poly.pdbx_strand_id
1 'polypeptide(L)'
;MALDQFLVTFRGVRGSIPTPISSAQIEEKLLKALESAKPSDLTDAASRKAFIESLPIEVRGCFGGNSSCVQIDVNGEHLVFDGGSGIRELGLEWMKCEFGKGQGRGHIFFSHTHWDHILGIPFFAPLYVKGNRFTIHSAHEDMEERLNRQQHPDFFPVPFAAFSAKISFNALQGKSEVKINDATITWREMYHPGKSFAFRVDYGGKSVVYATDAEYKKLSDEDLKPAVEFFRGADVLIFDAQYTFSEGLEKEDWGHSSTFIGIDLAVESGVKKIVFYHHEPNYSDFKLIDIFRQTEKYLKLVGTGSDVEICLAHEGMTIDLAKD
;
A
#
# COMPACT_ATOMS: atom_id res chain seq x y z
N MET A 1 23.17 16.08 4.46
CA MET A 1 23.70 14.83 3.91
C MET A 1 22.77 14.44 2.77
N ALA A 2 23.28 13.96 1.64
CA ALA A 2 22.42 13.44 0.58
C ALA A 2 21.65 12.21 1.13
N LEU A 3 20.38 12.07 0.76
CA LEU A 3 19.60 10.87 1.04
C LEU A 3 20.17 9.73 0.19
N ASP A 4 20.68 8.68 0.82
CA ASP A 4 21.27 7.57 0.07
C ASP A 4 20.20 6.65 -0.53
N GLN A 5 19.08 6.41 0.19
CA GLN A 5 17.96 5.60 -0.27
C GLN A 5 16.71 5.93 0.55
N PHE A 6 15.60 6.26 -0.12
CA PHE A 6 14.27 6.30 0.47
C PHE A 6 13.25 5.99 -0.63
N LEU A 7 12.96 4.71 -0.80
CA LEU A 7 12.18 4.18 -1.91
C LEU A 7 10.92 3.50 -1.38
N VAL A 8 9.77 3.91 -1.89
CA VAL A 8 8.46 3.26 -1.64
C VAL A 8 8.11 2.39 -2.84
N THR A 9 7.74 1.14 -2.61
CA THR A 9 7.29 0.20 -3.65
C THR A 9 5.97 -0.44 -3.26
N PHE A 10 4.97 -0.36 -4.14
CA PHE A 10 3.67 -0.95 -3.94
C PHE A 10 3.68 -2.42 -4.42
N ARG A 11 3.48 -3.37 -3.50
CA ARG A 11 3.51 -4.82 -3.77
C ARG A 11 2.12 -5.43 -3.86
N GLY A 12 1.12 -4.78 -3.25
CA GLY A 12 -0.29 -5.11 -3.35
C GLY A 12 -1.11 -3.88 -3.02
N VAL A 13 -2.19 -3.64 -3.74
CA VAL A 13 -2.95 -2.38 -3.71
C VAL A 13 -4.46 -2.57 -3.55
N ARG A 14 -4.95 -3.83 -3.57
CA ARG A 14 -6.37 -4.13 -3.39
C ARG A 14 -6.75 -4.22 -1.92
N GLY A 15 -7.96 -3.76 -1.63
CA GLY A 15 -8.59 -3.96 -0.33
C GLY A 15 -9.36 -5.26 -0.24
N SER A 16 -9.69 -5.66 0.98
CA SER A 16 -10.58 -6.77 1.37
C SER A 16 -10.16 -8.16 0.88
N ILE A 17 -9.81 -8.33 -0.40
CA ILE A 17 -9.44 -9.63 -0.98
C ILE A 17 -8.60 -9.46 -2.24
N PRO A 18 -7.66 -10.38 -2.52
CA PRO A 18 -6.97 -10.40 -3.81
C PRO A 18 -7.94 -10.55 -4.97
N THR A 19 -7.78 -9.71 -5.98
CA THR A 19 -8.69 -9.67 -7.15
C THR A 19 -7.89 -9.79 -8.44
N PRO A 20 -7.62 -11.00 -8.91
CA PRO A 20 -6.93 -11.21 -10.18
C PRO A 20 -7.78 -10.72 -11.35
N ILE A 21 -7.12 -10.22 -12.39
CA ILE A 21 -7.80 -9.80 -13.62
C ILE A 21 -8.49 -10.99 -14.27
N SER A 22 -9.74 -10.82 -14.69
CA SER A 22 -10.53 -11.86 -15.35
C SER A 22 -10.27 -11.91 -16.86
N SER A 23 -10.61 -13.06 -17.49
CA SER A 23 -10.53 -13.20 -18.95
C SER A 23 -11.35 -12.16 -19.70
N ALA A 24 -12.53 -11.81 -19.19
CA ALA A 24 -13.39 -10.78 -19.80
C ALA A 24 -12.74 -9.38 -19.75
N GLN A 25 -12.07 -9.04 -18.63
CA GLN A 25 -11.34 -7.77 -18.52
C GLN A 25 -10.11 -7.73 -19.45
N ILE A 26 -9.43 -8.87 -19.62
CA ILE A 26 -8.32 -8.97 -20.60
C ILE A 26 -8.85 -8.75 -22.02
N GLU A 27 -9.96 -9.39 -22.38
CA GLU A 27 -10.59 -9.23 -23.69
C GLU A 27 -11.00 -7.76 -23.94
N GLU A 28 -11.63 -7.10 -22.97
CA GLU A 28 -12.00 -5.69 -23.08
C GLU A 28 -10.77 -4.80 -23.34
N LYS A 29 -9.66 -5.02 -22.61
CA LYS A 29 -8.41 -4.29 -22.80
C LYS A 29 -7.80 -4.51 -24.18
N LEU A 30 -7.79 -5.76 -24.65
CA LEU A 30 -7.31 -6.09 -25.99
C LEU A 30 -8.13 -5.40 -27.08
N LEU A 31 -9.46 -5.40 -26.95
CA LEU A 31 -10.34 -4.70 -27.89
C LEU A 31 -10.05 -3.20 -27.91
N LYS A 32 -9.95 -2.55 -26.76
CA LYS A 32 -9.60 -1.11 -26.68
C LYS A 32 -8.21 -0.79 -27.26
N ALA A 33 -7.24 -1.67 -27.06
CA ALA A 33 -5.92 -1.52 -27.66
C ALA A 33 -6.00 -1.62 -29.19
N LEU A 34 -6.71 -2.62 -29.72
CA LEU A 34 -6.87 -2.82 -31.16
C LEU A 34 -7.64 -1.67 -31.84
N GLU A 35 -8.69 -1.16 -31.18
CA GLU A 35 -9.46 0.00 -31.67
C GLU A 35 -8.62 1.28 -31.82
N SER A 36 -7.60 1.44 -30.98
CA SER A 36 -6.71 2.63 -31.02
C SER A 36 -5.51 2.45 -31.94
N ALA A 37 -5.20 1.22 -32.39
CA ALA A 37 -4.03 0.91 -33.20
C ALA A 37 -4.19 1.41 -34.65
N LYS A 38 -3.10 1.96 -35.20
CA LYS A 38 -2.97 2.30 -36.63
C LYS A 38 -2.13 1.25 -37.36
N PRO A 39 -2.27 1.09 -38.69
CA PRO A 39 -1.43 0.17 -39.45
C PRO A 39 0.08 0.37 -39.24
N SER A 40 0.53 1.62 -39.04
CA SER A 40 1.94 1.95 -38.75
C SER A 40 2.44 1.35 -37.45
N ASP A 41 1.56 1.16 -36.45
CA ASP A 41 1.91 0.70 -35.10
C ASP A 41 2.14 -0.82 -35.07
N LEU A 42 1.74 -1.52 -36.15
CA LEU A 42 1.73 -2.98 -36.22
C LEU A 42 2.77 -3.56 -37.20
N THR A 43 3.59 -2.71 -37.82
CA THR A 43 4.50 -3.10 -38.91
C THR A 43 5.57 -4.11 -38.48
N ASP A 44 6.17 -3.91 -37.30
CA ASP A 44 7.23 -4.77 -36.76
C ASP A 44 7.16 -4.89 -35.24
N ALA A 45 8.08 -5.64 -34.62
CA ALA A 45 8.09 -5.88 -33.18
C ALA A 45 8.37 -4.60 -32.37
N ALA A 46 9.22 -3.70 -32.87
CA ALA A 46 9.56 -2.46 -32.18
C ALA A 46 8.37 -1.50 -32.18
N SER A 47 7.70 -1.34 -33.34
CA SER A 47 6.49 -0.52 -33.48
C SER A 47 5.36 -1.01 -32.57
N ARG A 48 5.12 -2.34 -32.54
CA ARG A 48 4.12 -2.92 -31.63
C ARG A 48 4.45 -2.67 -30.17
N LYS A 49 5.73 -2.80 -29.77
CA LYS A 49 6.16 -2.54 -28.40
C LYS A 49 5.96 -1.07 -28.03
N ALA A 50 6.39 -0.14 -28.89
CA ALA A 50 6.21 1.30 -28.68
C ALA A 50 4.72 1.68 -28.59
N PHE A 51 3.86 1.06 -29.42
CA PHE A 51 2.43 1.26 -29.35
C PHE A 51 1.87 0.81 -27.99
N ILE A 52 2.20 -0.42 -27.52
CA ILE A 52 1.75 -0.90 -26.22
C ILE A 52 2.23 0.03 -25.09
N GLU A 53 3.48 0.48 -25.14
CA GLU A 53 4.05 1.39 -24.13
C GLU A 53 3.36 2.76 -24.12
N SER A 54 2.80 3.21 -25.25
CA SER A 54 2.06 4.48 -25.37
C SER A 54 0.63 4.40 -24.80
N LEU A 55 0.08 3.21 -24.64
CA LEU A 55 -1.27 3.02 -24.11
C LEU A 55 -1.33 3.36 -22.61
N PRO A 56 -2.46 3.89 -22.10
CA PRO A 56 -2.64 4.14 -20.70
C PRO A 56 -2.67 2.82 -19.90
N ILE A 57 -2.34 2.90 -18.61
CA ILE A 57 -2.17 1.71 -17.76
C ILE A 57 -3.41 0.84 -17.68
N GLU A 58 -4.60 1.43 -17.68
CA GLU A 58 -5.88 0.72 -17.65
C GLU A 58 -6.14 -0.10 -18.93
N VAL A 59 -5.39 0.14 -19.99
CA VAL A 59 -5.48 -0.62 -21.25
C VAL A 59 -4.29 -1.57 -21.39
N ARG A 60 -3.04 -1.07 -21.23
CA ARG A 60 -1.84 -1.89 -21.47
C ARG A 60 -1.46 -2.82 -20.31
N GLY A 61 -2.02 -2.60 -19.12
CA GLY A 61 -1.70 -3.30 -17.90
C GLY A 61 -2.90 -3.43 -16.96
N CYS A 62 -2.64 -3.40 -15.66
CA CYS A 62 -3.64 -3.32 -14.61
C CYS A 62 -3.08 -2.58 -13.39
N PHE A 63 -3.96 -2.11 -12.51
CA PHE A 63 -3.52 -1.52 -11.24
C PHE A 63 -2.99 -2.58 -10.27
N GLY A 64 -3.36 -3.84 -10.44
CA GLY A 64 -2.92 -4.97 -9.64
C GLY A 64 -4.09 -5.73 -9.01
N GLY A 65 -3.82 -6.95 -8.58
CA GLY A 65 -4.80 -7.85 -7.99
C GLY A 65 -4.41 -8.33 -6.59
N ASN A 66 -3.20 -8.02 -6.11
CA ASN A 66 -2.74 -8.40 -4.78
C ASN A 66 -3.28 -7.45 -3.70
N SER A 67 -3.56 -8.02 -2.52
CA SER A 67 -3.97 -7.26 -1.35
C SER A 67 -2.80 -6.61 -0.63
N SER A 68 -3.10 -5.77 0.34
CA SER A 68 -2.28 -4.75 0.99
C SER A 68 -0.86 -5.18 1.33
N CYS A 69 0.13 -4.60 0.65
CA CYS A 69 1.54 -4.71 0.98
C CYS A 69 2.33 -3.54 0.37
N VAL A 70 3.00 -2.77 1.21
CA VAL A 70 3.89 -1.68 0.80
C VAL A 70 5.28 -1.91 1.37
N GLN A 71 6.29 -1.85 0.51
CA GLN A 71 7.70 -1.91 0.91
C GLN A 71 8.26 -0.49 0.96
N ILE A 72 9.01 -0.19 2.01
CA ILE A 72 9.81 1.03 2.11
C ILE A 72 11.25 0.64 2.40
N ASP A 73 12.13 0.95 1.47
CA ASP A 73 13.58 0.78 1.65
C ASP A 73 14.17 2.12 2.06
N VAL A 74 14.80 2.15 3.23
CA VAL A 74 15.37 3.37 3.78
C VAL A 74 16.76 3.08 4.35
N ASN A 75 17.79 3.75 3.80
CA ASN A 75 19.17 3.66 4.26
C ASN A 75 19.66 2.18 4.46
N GLY A 76 19.34 1.31 3.50
CA GLY A 76 19.72 -0.11 3.55
C GLY A 76 18.86 -0.99 4.44
N GLU A 77 17.84 -0.43 5.10
CA GLU A 77 16.85 -1.18 5.88
C GLU A 77 15.59 -1.46 5.05
N HIS A 78 15.01 -2.63 5.25
CA HIS A 78 13.83 -3.11 4.55
C HIS A 78 12.63 -3.10 5.49
N LEU A 79 11.70 -2.18 5.25
CA LEU A 79 10.44 -2.06 5.99
C LEU A 79 9.29 -2.53 5.10
N VAL A 80 8.45 -3.40 5.61
CA VAL A 80 7.25 -3.90 4.92
C VAL A 80 6.04 -3.52 5.77
N PHE A 81 5.08 -2.83 5.17
CA PHE A 81 3.82 -2.47 5.79
C PHE A 81 2.72 -3.38 5.25
N ASP A 82 2.17 -4.18 6.14
CA ASP A 82 1.24 -5.26 5.93
C ASP A 82 1.75 -6.43 5.06
N GLY A 83 1.20 -7.59 5.33
CA GLY A 83 1.55 -8.87 4.71
C GLY A 83 0.37 -9.49 3.95
N GLY A 84 -0.36 -8.68 3.19
CA GLY A 84 -1.35 -9.19 2.24
C GLY A 84 -0.71 -10.03 1.13
N SER A 85 -1.47 -10.42 0.13
CA SER A 85 -0.95 -11.34 -0.90
C SER A 85 0.24 -10.79 -1.69
N GLY A 86 0.40 -9.45 -1.74
CA GLY A 86 1.54 -8.80 -2.40
C GLY A 86 2.91 -9.15 -1.79
N ILE A 87 2.97 -9.54 -0.51
CA ILE A 87 4.22 -9.94 0.14
C ILE A 87 4.83 -11.20 -0.48
N ARG A 88 4.00 -12.06 -1.11
CA ARG A 88 4.49 -13.26 -1.79
C ARG A 88 5.43 -12.90 -2.94
N GLU A 89 5.05 -11.94 -3.78
CA GLU A 89 5.89 -11.50 -4.92
C GLU A 89 7.18 -10.83 -4.41
N LEU A 90 7.08 -10.00 -3.37
CA LEU A 90 8.26 -9.46 -2.69
C LEU A 90 9.18 -10.59 -2.19
N GLY A 91 8.61 -11.61 -1.59
CA GLY A 91 9.37 -12.78 -1.11
C GLY A 91 10.13 -13.47 -2.23
N LEU A 92 9.52 -13.70 -3.39
CA LEU A 92 10.17 -14.29 -4.56
C LEU A 92 11.32 -13.42 -5.08
N GLU A 93 11.18 -12.11 -5.02
CA GLU A 93 12.24 -11.17 -5.37
C GLU A 93 13.41 -11.24 -4.36
N TRP A 94 13.11 -11.21 -3.07
CA TRP A 94 14.09 -11.27 -2.00
C TRP A 94 14.84 -12.61 -1.94
N MET A 95 14.23 -13.70 -2.39
CA MET A 95 14.93 -14.99 -2.52
C MET A 95 16.09 -14.97 -3.54
N LYS A 96 16.16 -13.95 -4.40
CA LYS A 96 17.25 -13.81 -5.38
C LYS A 96 18.48 -13.09 -4.80
N CYS A 97 18.40 -12.51 -3.60
CA CYS A 97 19.47 -11.77 -2.95
C CYS A 97 19.85 -12.37 -1.58
N GLU A 98 20.23 -11.56 -0.59
CA GLU A 98 20.71 -12.00 0.75
C GLU A 98 19.70 -12.84 1.52
N PHE A 99 18.39 -12.59 1.33
CA PHE A 99 17.34 -13.37 2.00
C PHE A 99 17.32 -14.83 1.54
N GLY A 100 17.61 -15.10 0.27
CA GLY A 100 17.76 -16.48 -0.21
C GLY A 100 18.98 -17.22 0.35
N LYS A 101 19.93 -16.48 0.88
CA LYS A 101 21.15 -17.02 1.51
C LYS A 101 21.06 -17.13 3.04
N GLY A 102 19.94 -16.75 3.64
CA GLY A 102 19.77 -16.72 5.08
C GLY A 102 20.53 -15.58 5.78
N GLN A 103 20.80 -14.50 5.10
CA GLN A 103 21.55 -13.33 5.60
C GLN A 103 20.68 -12.07 5.66
N GLY A 104 19.43 -12.17 5.23
CA GLY A 104 18.50 -11.05 5.15
C GLY A 104 18.02 -10.57 6.53
N ARG A 105 17.75 -9.27 6.63
CA ARG A 105 17.12 -8.63 7.78
C ARG A 105 15.98 -7.76 7.29
N GLY A 106 14.82 -7.82 7.95
CA GLY A 106 13.67 -7.04 7.57
C GLY A 106 12.74 -6.73 8.74
N HIS A 107 11.96 -5.71 8.58
CA HIS A 107 10.96 -5.26 9.55
C HIS A 107 9.59 -5.34 8.91
N ILE A 108 8.62 -5.95 9.59
CA ILE A 108 7.24 -6.03 9.12
C ILE A 108 6.37 -5.27 10.12
N PHE A 109 5.66 -4.27 9.64
CA PHE A 109 4.73 -3.47 10.41
C PHE A 109 3.31 -3.85 10.02
N PHE A 110 2.48 -4.19 11.00
CA PHE A 110 1.08 -4.50 10.75
C PHE A 110 0.20 -3.34 11.20
N SER A 111 -0.59 -2.80 10.25
CA SER A 111 -1.65 -1.85 10.54
C SER A 111 -2.73 -2.52 11.40
N HIS A 112 -3.17 -3.68 10.98
CA HIS A 112 -4.10 -4.55 11.69
C HIS A 112 -4.07 -5.98 11.13
N THR A 113 -5.03 -6.83 11.50
CA THR A 113 -4.99 -8.26 11.18
C THR A 113 -6.22 -8.76 10.42
N HIS A 114 -6.91 -7.90 9.64
CA HIS A 114 -7.86 -8.41 8.66
C HIS A 114 -7.13 -9.26 7.61
N TRP A 115 -7.86 -10.15 6.97
CA TRP A 115 -7.23 -11.19 6.14
C TRP A 115 -6.38 -10.62 5.02
N ASP A 116 -6.83 -9.59 4.36
CA ASP A 116 -6.12 -8.94 3.26
C ASP A 116 -4.82 -8.24 3.66
N HIS A 117 -4.57 -8.08 4.96
CA HIS A 117 -3.32 -7.54 5.51
C HIS A 117 -2.37 -8.62 6.04
N ILE A 118 -2.82 -9.86 6.20
CA ILE A 118 -1.99 -10.94 6.76
C ILE A 118 -1.93 -12.20 5.91
N LEU A 119 -2.84 -12.37 4.93
CA LEU A 119 -3.02 -13.65 4.21
C LEU A 119 -1.78 -14.11 3.44
N GLY A 120 -0.86 -13.20 3.08
CA GLY A 120 0.36 -13.52 2.36
C GLY A 120 1.50 -14.04 3.26
N ILE A 121 1.43 -13.83 4.57
CA ILE A 121 2.49 -14.21 5.53
C ILE A 121 2.89 -15.70 5.41
N PRO A 122 1.96 -16.66 5.35
CA PRO A 122 2.31 -18.06 5.19
C PRO A 122 3.02 -18.39 3.86
N PHE A 123 2.97 -17.49 2.88
CA PHE A 123 3.56 -17.64 1.55
C PHE A 123 4.83 -16.78 1.36
N PHE A 124 5.28 -16.08 2.41
CA PHE A 124 6.47 -15.24 2.35
C PHE A 124 7.73 -16.10 2.51
N ALA A 125 8.29 -16.53 1.38
CA ALA A 125 9.39 -17.48 1.32
C ALA A 125 10.59 -17.17 2.23
N PRO A 126 11.03 -15.90 2.43
CA PRO A 126 12.13 -15.56 3.31
C PRO A 126 11.96 -16.01 4.77
N LEU A 127 10.72 -16.18 5.27
CA LEU A 127 10.46 -16.68 6.64
C LEU A 127 10.87 -18.16 6.83
N TYR A 128 10.93 -18.93 5.75
CA TYR A 128 11.35 -20.34 5.79
C TYR A 128 12.87 -20.54 5.68
N VAL A 129 13.63 -19.47 5.43
CA VAL A 129 15.09 -19.58 5.25
C VAL A 129 15.81 -19.35 6.56
N LYS A 130 16.47 -20.41 7.05
CA LYS A 130 17.28 -20.35 8.28
C LYS A 130 18.39 -19.30 8.18
N GLY A 131 18.53 -18.49 9.21
CA GLY A 131 19.53 -17.43 9.30
C GLY A 131 18.96 -16.02 9.02
N ASN A 132 17.87 -15.89 8.27
CA ASN A 132 17.15 -14.63 8.15
C ASN A 132 16.62 -14.16 9.51
N ARG A 133 16.47 -12.85 9.65
CA ARG A 133 15.96 -12.21 10.87
C ARG A 133 14.86 -11.23 10.53
N PHE A 134 13.73 -11.38 11.17
CA PHE A 134 12.61 -10.47 11.03
C PHE A 134 12.16 -9.94 12.39
N THR A 135 11.86 -8.64 12.42
CA THR A 135 11.17 -8.03 13.55
C THR A 135 9.78 -7.65 13.11
N ILE A 136 8.78 -8.20 13.77
CA ILE A 136 7.37 -7.86 13.57
C ILE A 136 6.99 -6.79 14.57
N HIS A 137 6.48 -5.65 14.06
CA HIS A 137 6.04 -4.51 14.83
C HIS A 137 4.53 -4.38 14.77
N SER A 138 3.86 -4.24 15.89
CA SER A 138 2.42 -4.03 15.94
C SER A 138 2.00 -3.28 17.19
N ALA A 139 0.98 -2.43 17.05
CA ALA A 139 0.31 -1.81 18.19
C ALA A 139 -0.77 -2.74 18.82
N HIS A 140 -1.05 -3.88 18.20
CA HIS A 140 -1.82 -4.97 18.84
C HIS A 140 -0.89 -5.81 19.71
N GLU A 141 -1.20 -5.93 21.01
CA GLU A 141 -0.37 -6.66 21.98
C GLU A 141 -0.26 -8.15 21.70
N ASP A 142 -1.34 -8.72 21.16
CA ASP A 142 -1.51 -10.14 20.89
C ASP A 142 -1.11 -10.56 19.46
N MET A 143 -0.20 -9.80 18.81
CA MET A 143 0.14 -10.01 17.40
C MET A 143 0.71 -11.42 17.13
N GLU A 144 1.54 -11.94 18.02
CA GLU A 144 2.09 -13.29 17.91
C GLU A 144 0.96 -14.34 17.98
N GLU A 145 0.01 -14.17 18.89
CA GLU A 145 -1.14 -15.06 19.01
C GLU A 145 -2.02 -15.01 17.75
N ARG A 146 -2.26 -13.81 17.20
CA ARG A 146 -3.05 -13.64 15.98
C ARG A 146 -2.44 -14.37 14.78
N LEU A 147 -1.13 -14.25 14.57
CA LEU A 147 -0.45 -14.97 13.50
C LEU A 147 -0.41 -16.48 13.72
N ASN A 148 -0.27 -16.94 14.97
CA ASN A 148 -0.39 -18.36 15.30
C ASN A 148 -1.81 -18.88 15.01
N ARG A 149 -2.86 -18.12 15.33
CA ARG A 149 -4.25 -18.49 15.03
C ARG A 149 -4.52 -18.52 13.54
N GLN A 150 -3.98 -17.57 12.77
CA GLN A 150 -4.09 -17.57 11.28
C GLN A 150 -3.59 -18.88 10.69
N GLN A 151 -2.50 -19.44 11.24
CA GLN A 151 -1.87 -20.67 10.78
C GLN A 151 -2.24 -21.90 11.64
N HIS A 152 -3.39 -21.84 12.33
CA HIS A 152 -3.95 -22.98 13.01
C HIS A 152 -4.28 -24.09 12.00
N PRO A 153 -4.07 -25.39 12.32
CA PRO A 153 -4.30 -26.51 11.39
C PRO A 153 -5.69 -26.55 10.75
N ASP A 154 -6.69 -25.96 11.37
CA ASP A 154 -8.04 -25.85 10.80
C ASP A 154 -8.10 -24.90 9.60
N PHE A 155 -7.13 -23.99 9.46
CA PHE A 155 -7.11 -22.95 8.42
C PHE A 155 -5.91 -23.05 7.49
N PHE A 156 -4.78 -23.52 7.99
CA PHE A 156 -3.55 -23.59 7.20
C PHE A 156 -2.70 -24.82 7.63
N PRO A 157 -2.12 -25.58 6.65
CA PRO A 157 -1.44 -26.85 6.97
C PRO A 157 -0.05 -26.67 7.62
N VAL A 158 0.55 -25.48 7.53
CA VAL A 158 1.89 -25.20 8.06
C VAL A 158 1.78 -24.23 9.24
N PRO A 159 2.11 -24.65 10.46
CA PRO A 159 2.02 -23.78 11.62
C PRO A 159 3.08 -22.67 11.59
N PHE A 160 2.81 -21.56 12.27
CA PHE A 160 3.75 -20.43 12.38
C PHE A 160 5.15 -20.88 12.91
N ALA A 161 5.17 -21.83 13.82
CA ALA A 161 6.42 -22.40 14.38
C ALA A 161 7.30 -23.14 13.34
N ALA A 162 6.81 -23.41 12.14
CA ALA A 162 7.57 -24.03 11.06
C ALA A 162 8.51 -23.02 10.34
N PHE A 163 8.35 -21.73 10.56
CA PHE A 163 9.28 -20.74 10.05
C PHE A 163 10.69 -20.95 10.60
N SER A 164 11.68 -20.95 9.73
CA SER A 164 13.09 -21.22 10.09
C SER A 164 13.89 -19.93 10.32
N ALA A 165 13.38 -18.79 9.91
CA ALA A 165 13.95 -17.48 10.20
C ALA A 165 13.79 -17.17 11.71
N LYS A 166 14.70 -16.34 12.23
CA LYS A 166 14.54 -15.80 13.58
C LYS A 166 13.51 -14.65 13.54
N ILE A 167 12.37 -14.87 14.14
CA ILE A 167 11.30 -13.86 14.26
C ILE A 167 11.28 -13.32 15.69
N SER A 168 11.19 -12.00 15.83
CA SER A 168 10.99 -11.31 17.10
C SER A 168 9.80 -10.37 16.99
N PHE A 169 9.03 -10.23 18.06
CA PHE A 169 7.88 -9.34 18.14
C PHE A 169 8.25 -8.09 18.94
N ASN A 170 7.94 -6.93 18.39
CA ASN A 170 8.11 -5.64 19.03
C ASN A 170 6.74 -4.97 19.22
N ALA A 171 6.17 -5.10 20.42
CA ALA A 171 4.94 -4.40 20.77
C ALA A 171 5.21 -2.88 20.82
N LEU A 172 4.33 -2.13 20.15
CA LEU A 172 4.44 -0.67 20.01
C LEU A 172 3.72 0.08 21.13
N GLN A 173 2.85 -0.60 21.88
CA GLN A 173 2.10 0.02 22.98
C GLN A 173 3.03 0.64 24.03
N GLY A 174 2.62 1.80 24.54
CA GLY A 174 3.40 2.56 25.53
C GLY A 174 4.66 3.22 24.99
N LYS A 175 4.93 3.10 23.67
CA LYS A 175 6.03 3.78 22.98
C LYS A 175 5.47 4.90 22.12
N SER A 176 6.25 5.97 21.93
CA SER A 176 5.93 7.07 21.02
C SER A 176 6.52 6.89 19.63
N GLU A 177 7.64 6.17 19.51
CA GLU A 177 8.38 5.96 18.28
C GLU A 177 9.20 4.66 18.32
N VAL A 178 9.59 4.19 17.14
CA VAL A 178 10.62 3.16 16.94
C VAL A 178 11.68 3.75 16.02
N LYS A 179 12.94 3.58 16.38
CA LYS A 179 14.08 3.92 15.51
C LYS A 179 14.66 2.68 14.87
N ILE A 180 14.83 2.74 13.55
CA ILE A 180 15.50 1.74 12.75
C ILE A 180 16.63 2.48 12.04
N ASN A 181 17.87 2.32 12.53
CA ASN A 181 18.98 3.18 12.18
C ASN A 181 18.59 4.68 12.32
N ASP A 182 18.68 5.46 11.23
CA ASP A 182 18.37 6.89 11.21
C ASP A 182 16.90 7.19 10.88
N ALA A 183 16.10 6.17 10.54
CA ALA A 183 14.68 6.33 10.30
C ALA A 183 13.89 6.30 11.62
N THR A 184 12.95 7.23 11.77
CA THR A 184 12.01 7.29 12.90
C THR A 184 10.63 6.86 12.40
N ILE A 185 10.04 5.87 13.06
CA ILE A 185 8.71 5.39 12.75
C ILE A 185 7.77 5.73 13.90
N THR A 186 6.71 6.45 13.60
CA THR A 186 5.62 6.77 14.52
C THR A 186 4.32 6.17 14.02
N TRP A 187 3.32 6.05 14.86
CA TRP A 187 2.01 5.46 14.50
C TRP A 187 0.88 6.15 15.24
N ARG A 188 -0.33 5.97 14.65
CA ARG A 188 -1.56 6.51 15.20
C ARG A 188 -2.71 5.53 14.97
N GLU A 189 -3.55 5.34 15.98
CA GLU A 189 -4.81 4.58 15.84
C GLU A 189 -5.78 5.36 14.93
N MET A 190 -6.35 4.65 13.97
CA MET A 190 -7.36 5.14 13.04
C MET A 190 -8.69 4.46 13.36
N TYR A 191 -9.80 5.12 12.99
CA TYR A 191 -11.11 4.51 13.16
C TYR A 191 -11.33 3.42 12.10
N HIS A 192 -11.37 2.19 12.55
CA HIS A 192 -11.61 0.99 11.73
C HIS A 192 -12.09 -0.15 12.64
N PRO A 193 -13.05 -1.02 12.22
CA PRO A 193 -13.44 -2.20 12.98
C PRO A 193 -12.23 -3.07 13.32
N GLY A 194 -12.04 -3.38 14.60
CA GLY A 194 -10.87 -4.14 15.04
C GLY A 194 -9.59 -3.32 15.28
N LYS A 195 -9.64 -1.99 15.06
CA LYS A 195 -8.55 -1.01 15.15
C LYS A 195 -7.50 -1.19 14.06
N SER A 196 -7.25 -0.16 13.30
CA SER A 196 -6.13 -0.04 12.38
C SER A 196 -5.17 1.03 12.87
N PHE A 197 -3.91 0.96 12.45
CA PHE A 197 -2.88 1.94 12.79
C PHE A 197 -2.20 2.46 11.53
N ALA A 198 -2.25 3.79 11.35
CA ALA A 198 -1.42 4.44 10.35
C ALA A 198 0.02 4.53 10.87
N PHE A 199 0.98 4.46 9.95
CA PHE A 199 2.41 4.61 10.24
C PHE A 199 3.00 5.80 9.48
N ARG A 200 3.91 6.52 10.13
CA ARG A 200 4.71 7.56 9.51
C ARG A 200 6.18 7.21 9.63
N VAL A 201 6.90 7.23 8.51
CA VAL A 201 8.34 7.02 8.43
C VAL A 201 9.00 8.34 8.09
N ASP A 202 9.83 8.84 8.97
CA ASP A 202 10.62 10.06 8.78
C ASP A 202 12.10 9.70 8.64
N TYR A 203 12.75 10.17 7.55
CA TYR A 203 14.18 9.99 7.30
C TYR A 203 14.74 11.12 6.44
N GLY A 204 15.87 11.70 6.87
CA GLY A 204 16.59 12.71 6.09
C GLY A 204 15.79 13.96 5.73
N GLY A 205 14.80 14.33 6.54
CA GLY A 205 13.90 15.48 6.31
C GLY A 205 12.77 15.21 5.34
N LYS A 206 12.62 13.96 4.88
CA LYS A 206 11.51 13.46 4.07
C LYS A 206 10.62 12.54 4.89
N SER A 207 9.35 12.39 4.48
CA SER A 207 8.40 11.55 5.20
C SER A 207 7.39 10.84 4.31
N VAL A 208 7.06 9.60 4.69
CA VAL A 208 6.01 8.78 4.10
C VAL A 208 5.01 8.41 5.17
N VAL A 209 3.72 8.59 4.89
CA VAL A 209 2.65 8.11 5.76
C VAL A 209 1.90 6.97 5.04
N TYR A 210 1.79 5.83 5.72
CA TYR A 210 0.95 4.70 5.32
C TYR A 210 -0.30 4.72 6.18
N ALA A 211 -1.42 5.16 5.61
CA ALA A 211 -2.72 5.34 6.26
C ALA A 211 -3.79 4.53 5.53
N THR A 212 -3.70 3.21 5.66
CA THR A 212 -4.70 2.26 5.15
C THR A 212 -5.82 2.06 6.17
N ASP A 213 -6.99 1.62 5.71
CA ASP A 213 -8.11 1.17 6.53
C ASP A 213 -8.50 2.18 7.61
N ALA A 214 -9.05 3.28 7.14
CA ALA A 214 -9.50 4.37 7.99
C ALA A 214 -10.81 4.99 7.48
N GLU A 215 -11.78 5.12 8.37
CA GLU A 215 -13.04 5.83 8.13
C GLU A 215 -13.06 7.16 8.87
N TYR A 216 -13.54 8.19 8.21
CA TYR A 216 -13.68 9.54 8.76
C TYR A 216 -15.18 9.88 8.86
N LYS A 217 -15.82 9.45 9.96
CA LYS A 217 -17.28 9.58 10.16
C LYS A 217 -17.76 11.00 10.31
N LYS A 218 -16.95 11.82 10.93
CA LYS A 218 -17.26 13.23 11.14
C LYS A 218 -16.23 14.08 10.41
N LEU A 219 -16.71 15.03 9.65
CA LEU A 219 -15.90 15.88 8.79
C LEU A 219 -15.76 17.30 9.35
N SER A 220 -15.95 17.50 10.68
CA SER A 220 -15.65 18.76 11.29
C SER A 220 -14.13 18.94 11.49
N ASP A 221 -13.65 20.17 11.46
CA ASP A 221 -12.23 20.49 11.67
C ASP A 221 -11.68 19.88 12.97
N GLU A 222 -12.49 19.84 14.04
CA GLU A 222 -12.11 19.26 15.33
C GLU A 222 -11.90 17.73 15.23
N ASP A 223 -12.79 17.03 14.54
CA ASP A 223 -12.73 15.57 14.37
C ASP A 223 -11.59 15.16 13.43
N LEU A 224 -11.31 15.93 12.37
CA LEU A 224 -10.24 15.66 11.40
C LEU A 224 -8.85 16.10 11.87
N LYS A 225 -8.78 17.08 12.78
CA LYS A 225 -7.53 17.64 13.30
C LYS A 225 -6.47 16.60 13.66
N PRO A 226 -6.80 15.49 14.35
CA PRO A 226 -5.82 14.49 14.69
C PRO A 226 -5.16 13.80 13.48
N ALA A 227 -5.92 13.56 12.42
CA ALA A 227 -5.39 12.99 11.17
C ALA A 227 -4.56 14.04 10.41
N VAL A 228 -5.06 15.27 10.29
CA VAL A 228 -4.35 16.40 9.68
C VAL A 228 -2.99 16.63 10.34
N GLU A 229 -2.93 16.60 11.69
CA GLU A 229 -1.65 16.76 12.42
C GLU A 229 -0.69 15.60 12.15
N PHE A 230 -1.18 14.37 12.06
CA PHE A 230 -0.35 13.20 11.78
C PHE A 230 0.16 13.17 10.34
N PHE A 231 -0.64 13.64 9.38
CA PHE A 231 -0.27 13.72 7.95
C PHE A 231 0.58 14.96 7.62
N ARG A 232 0.64 15.93 8.51
CA ARG A 232 1.21 17.26 8.27
C ARG A 232 2.54 17.22 7.53
N GLY A 233 2.58 17.90 6.37
CA GLY A 233 3.75 18.10 5.55
C GLY A 233 4.41 16.82 5.02
N ALA A 234 3.70 15.68 5.00
CA ALA A 234 4.25 14.45 4.45
C ALA A 234 4.60 14.62 2.97
N ASP A 235 5.76 14.10 2.56
CA ASP A 235 6.13 14.07 1.15
C ASP A 235 5.22 13.10 0.38
N VAL A 236 4.87 11.96 0.99
CA VAL A 236 3.93 10.98 0.43
C VAL A 236 2.93 10.53 1.48
N LEU A 237 1.64 10.61 1.16
CA LEU A 237 0.56 10.01 1.93
C LEU A 237 -0.06 8.87 1.10
N ILE A 238 0.08 7.64 1.57
CA ILE A 238 -0.61 6.46 1.03
C ILE A 238 -1.92 6.35 1.79
N PHE A 239 -3.04 6.55 1.07
CA PHE A 239 -4.35 6.79 1.68
C PHE A 239 -5.39 5.79 1.22
N ASP A 240 -6.14 5.21 2.17
CA ASP A 240 -7.31 4.37 1.90
C ASP A 240 -8.38 5.14 1.13
N ALA A 241 -8.71 4.65 -0.05
CA ALA A 241 -9.74 5.21 -0.92
C ALA A 241 -10.57 4.09 -1.56
N GLN A 242 -11.04 3.17 -0.74
CA GLN A 242 -11.75 1.98 -1.21
C GLN A 242 -13.05 2.35 -1.91
N TYR A 243 -13.79 3.33 -1.40
CA TYR A 243 -15.13 3.65 -1.86
C TYR A 243 -15.21 4.97 -2.63
N THR A 244 -16.21 5.11 -3.48
CA THR A 244 -16.72 6.44 -3.88
C THR A 244 -17.33 7.13 -2.67
N PHE A 245 -17.46 8.46 -2.72
CA PHE A 245 -18.05 9.21 -1.60
C PHE A 245 -19.47 8.73 -1.25
N SER A 246 -20.30 8.45 -2.25
CA SER A 246 -21.67 7.94 -2.05
C SER A 246 -21.70 6.53 -1.45
N GLU A 247 -20.83 5.64 -1.94
CA GLU A 247 -20.72 4.27 -1.40
C GLU A 247 -20.20 4.27 0.04
N GLY A 248 -19.29 5.20 0.39
CA GLY A 248 -18.82 5.36 1.76
C GLY A 248 -19.94 5.73 2.74
N LEU A 249 -20.90 6.58 2.31
CA LEU A 249 -22.08 6.90 3.13
C LEU A 249 -23.02 5.70 3.31
N GLU A 250 -23.17 4.85 2.30
CA GLU A 250 -23.97 3.63 2.37
C GLU A 250 -23.32 2.53 3.22
N LYS A 251 -21.99 2.55 3.32
CA LYS A 251 -21.16 1.56 4.03
C LYS A 251 -20.54 2.12 5.30
N GLU A 252 -21.27 2.99 6.01
CA GLU A 252 -20.85 3.48 7.32
C GLU A 252 -20.52 2.30 8.27
N ASP A 253 -19.48 2.43 9.07
CA ASP A 253 -18.93 1.38 9.95
C ASP A 253 -18.19 0.24 9.23
N TRP A 254 -17.94 0.33 7.93
CA TRP A 254 -17.07 -0.64 7.24
C TRP A 254 -15.58 -0.27 7.34
N GLY A 255 -15.28 0.96 7.80
CA GLY A 255 -13.93 1.37 8.17
C GLY A 255 -13.06 1.87 7.01
N HIS A 256 -13.67 2.36 5.91
CA HIS A 256 -12.95 2.83 4.74
C HIS A 256 -13.37 4.21 4.28
N SER A 257 -12.53 4.83 3.45
CA SER A 257 -12.69 6.20 3.00
C SER A 257 -12.85 6.33 1.47
N SER A 258 -12.88 7.57 1.02
CA SER A 258 -13.00 7.94 -0.39
C SER A 258 -11.89 8.89 -0.82
N THR A 259 -11.66 8.99 -2.14
CA THR A 259 -10.67 9.91 -2.70
C THR A 259 -10.95 11.38 -2.34
N PHE A 260 -12.22 11.80 -2.20
CA PHE A 260 -12.60 13.18 -1.87
C PHE A 260 -12.17 13.55 -0.46
N ILE A 261 -12.46 12.69 0.53
CA ILE A 261 -11.98 12.89 1.90
C ILE A 261 -10.44 12.93 1.94
N GLY A 262 -9.79 12.06 1.14
CA GLY A 262 -8.32 12.08 1.02
C GLY A 262 -7.80 13.41 0.48
N ILE A 263 -8.47 14.02 -0.49
CA ILE A 263 -8.10 15.37 -1.00
C ILE A 263 -8.23 16.42 0.09
N ASP A 264 -9.36 16.47 0.80
CA ASP A 264 -9.58 17.48 1.85
C ASP A 264 -8.48 17.39 2.91
N LEU A 265 -8.18 16.17 3.39
CA LEU A 265 -7.12 15.93 4.37
C LEU A 265 -5.72 16.27 3.82
N ALA A 266 -5.42 15.93 2.56
CA ALA A 266 -4.12 16.20 1.96
C ALA A 266 -3.88 17.71 1.78
N VAL A 267 -4.89 18.45 1.35
CA VAL A 267 -4.84 19.92 1.18
C VAL A 267 -4.65 20.59 2.55
N GLU A 268 -5.46 20.21 3.54
CA GLU A 268 -5.39 20.81 4.88
C GLU A 268 -4.08 20.51 5.61
N SER A 269 -3.55 19.29 5.45
CA SER A 269 -2.30 18.88 6.10
C SER A 269 -1.04 19.34 5.35
N GLY A 270 -1.16 19.88 4.12
CA GLY A 270 -0.03 20.30 3.30
C GLY A 270 0.83 19.13 2.82
N VAL A 271 0.23 17.99 2.54
CA VAL A 271 0.86 16.83 1.91
C VAL A 271 1.28 17.20 0.50
N LYS A 272 2.48 16.73 0.06
CA LYS A 272 2.96 17.03 -1.30
C LYS A 272 2.39 16.07 -2.35
N LYS A 273 2.29 14.78 -2.01
CA LYS A 273 1.75 13.74 -2.90
C LYS A 273 0.83 12.81 -2.12
N ILE A 274 -0.41 12.63 -2.60
CA ILE A 274 -1.30 11.60 -2.09
C ILE A 274 -1.43 10.47 -3.11
N VAL A 275 -1.30 9.24 -2.62
CA VAL A 275 -1.43 8.00 -3.39
C VAL A 275 -2.66 7.26 -2.91
N PHE A 276 -3.71 7.23 -3.71
CA PHE A 276 -4.92 6.47 -3.40
C PHE A 276 -4.66 4.98 -3.52
N TYR A 277 -5.00 4.29 -2.47
CA TYR A 277 -4.63 2.91 -2.18
C TYR A 277 -5.86 2.10 -1.72
N HIS A 278 -5.70 0.81 -1.52
CA HIS A 278 -6.75 -0.07 -0.98
C HIS A 278 -7.99 -0.14 -1.88
N HIS A 279 -7.76 -0.35 -3.19
CA HIS A 279 -8.82 -0.31 -4.20
C HIS A 279 -9.89 -1.37 -3.99
N GLU A 280 -11.17 -0.98 -4.11
CA GLU A 280 -12.33 -1.87 -4.00
C GLU A 280 -12.21 -3.06 -4.98
N PRO A 281 -12.39 -4.31 -4.51
CA PRO A 281 -12.28 -5.51 -5.35
C PRO A 281 -13.18 -5.51 -6.58
N ASN A 282 -14.37 -4.93 -6.46
CA ASN A 282 -15.36 -4.89 -7.53
C ASN A 282 -15.11 -3.79 -8.58
N TYR A 283 -14.10 -2.94 -8.39
CA TYR A 283 -13.78 -1.91 -9.37
C TYR A 283 -12.83 -2.43 -10.43
N SER A 284 -13.27 -2.31 -11.70
CA SER A 284 -12.39 -2.49 -12.85
C SER A 284 -11.37 -1.34 -12.91
N ASP A 285 -10.28 -1.54 -13.63
CA ASP A 285 -9.28 -0.49 -13.86
C ASP A 285 -9.89 0.76 -14.52
N PHE A 286 -10.88 0.59 -15.40
CA PHE A 286 -11.61 1.71 -16.01
C PHE A 286 -12.44 2.48 -14.98
N LYS A 287 -13.08 1.79 -14.03
CA LYS A 287 -13.82 2.44 -12.94
C LYS A 287 -12.87 3.24 -12.04
N LEU A 288 -11.69 2.70 -11.73
CA LEU A 288 -10.67 3.42 -10.95
C LEU A 288 -10.23 4.71 -11.64
N ILE A 289 -10.01 4.67 -12.95
CA ILE A 289 -9.67 5.88 -13.74
C ILE A 289 -10.82 6.89 -13.75
N ASP A 290 -12.07 6.44 -13.84
CA ASP A 290 -13.23 7.35 -13.80
C ASP A 290 -13.35 8.05 -12.44
N ILE A 291 -13.12 7.33 -11.33
CA ILE A 291 -13.05 7.92 -9.99
C ILE A 291 -11.89 8.91 -9.91
N PHE A 292 -10.72 8.56 -10.42
CA PHE A 292 -9.56 9.43 -10.41
C PHE A 292 -9.79 10.73 -11.18
N ARG A 293 -10.40 10.68 -12.36
CA ARG A 293 -10.78 11.87 -13.13
C ARG A 293 -11.79 12.77 -12.39
N GLN A 294 -12.69 12.17 -11.60
CA GLN A 294 -13.59 12.94 -10.73
C GLN A 294 -12.80 13.59 -9.58
N THR A 295 -11.85 12.89 -9.02
CA THR A 295 -10.96 13.39 -7.97
C THR A 295 -10.10 14.56 -8.47
N GLU A 296 -9.56 14.50 -9.69
CA GLU A 296 -8.84 15.62 -10.32
C GLU A 296 -9.70 16.88 -10.44
N LYS A 297 -10.97 16.70 -10.80
CA LYS A 297 -11.94 17.82 -10.88
C LYS A 297 -12.23 18.37 -9.50
N TYR A 298 -12.41 17.51 -8.51
CA TYR A 298 -12.66 17.91 -7.13
C TYR A 298 -11.47 18.69 -6.55
N LEU A 299 -10.25 18.21 -6.73
CA LEU A 299 -9.03 18.91 -6.31
C LEU A 299 -8.95 20.33 -6.91
N LYS A 300 -9.31 20.51 -8.18
CA LYS A 300 -9.36 21.84 -8.82
C LYS A 300 -10.38 22.80 -8.18
N LEU A 301 -11.43 22.28 -7.57
CA LEU A 301 -12.44 23.08 -6.89
C LEU A 301 -12.03 23.47 -5.47
N VAL A 302 -11.49 22.53 -4.69
CA VAL A 302 -11.21 22.75 -3.26
C VAL A 302 -9.75 23.09 -2.98
N GLY A 303 -8.83 22.67 -3.83
CA GLY A 303 -7.38 22.81 -3.67
C GLY A 303 -6.81 24.11 -4.25
N THR A 304 -7.58 25.20 -4.32
CA THR A 304 -7.08 26.48 -4.87
C THR A 304 -5.85 26.94 -4.09
N GLY A 305 -4.70 27.01 -4.77
CA GLY A 305 -3.40 27.37 -4.15
C GLY A 305 -2.65 26.19 -3.52
N SER A 306 -3.13 24.97 -3.66
CA SER A 306 -2.44 23.75 -3.24
C SER A 306 -1.69 23.12 -4.41
N ASP A 307 -0.45 22.67 -4.15
CA ASP A 307 0.40 21.96 -5.11
C ASP A 307 0.38 20.43 -4.87
N VAL A 308 -0.70 19.89 -4.26
CA VAL A 308 -0.83 18.46 -3.99
C VAL A 308 -0.86 17.67 -5.29
N GLU A 309 0.11 16.77 -5.46
CA GLU A 309 0.10 15.79 -6.54
C GLU A 309 -0.77 14.60 -6.15
N ILE A 310 -1.60 14.10 -7.05
CA ILE A 310 -2.46 12.94 -6.83
C ILE A 310 -2.10 11.80 -7.77
N CYS A 311 -2.16 10.56 -7.31
CA CYS A 311 -2.02 9.37 -8.15
C CYS A 311 -2.77 8.17 -7.58
N LEU A 312 -3.05 7.17 -8.44
CA LEU A 312 -3.54 5.86 -8.04
C LEU A 312 -2.37 4.91 -7.82
N ALA A 313 -2.40 4.18 -6.72
CA ALA A 313 -1.44 3.10 -6.50
C ALA A 313 -1.62 1.99 -7.55
N HIS A 314 -0.51 1.45 -8.02
CA HIS A 314 -0.51 0.21 -8.80
C HIS A 314 0.65 -0.68 -8.39
N GLU A 315 0.51 -1.99 -8.57
CA GLU A 315 1.59 -2.93 -8.28
C GLU A 315 2.83 -2.63 -9.14
N GLY A 316 4.01 -2.66 -8.49
CA GLY A 316 5.28 -2.31 -9.10
C GLY A 316 5.55 -0.81 -9.20
N MET A 317 4.60 0.07 -8.84
CA MET A 317 4.85 1.51 -8.72
C MET A 317 5.94 1.77 -7.68
N THR A 318 6.85 2.68 -8.01
CA THR A 318 7.91 3.14 -7.10
C THR A 318 7.91 4.65 -6.98
N ILE A 319 8.19 5.15 -5.77
CA ILE A 319 8.41 6.57 -5.49
C ILE A 319 9.76 6.68 -4.79
N ASP A 320 10.68 7.42 -5.38
CA ASP A 320 12.06 7.58 -4.89
C ASP A 320 12.24 8.98 -4.29
N LEU A 321 12.05 9.10 -2.98
CA LEU A 321 12.18 10.37 -2.26
C LEU A 321 13.63 10.87 -2.15
N ALA A 322 14.61 10.05 -2.49
CA ALA A 322 16.00 10.49 -2.53
C ALA A 322 16.33 11.30 -3.79
N LYS A 323 15.48 11.19 -4.83
CA LYS A 323 15.64 11.91 -6.11
C LYS A 323 14.66 13.07 -6.30
N ASP A 324 13.58 13.11 -5.49
CA ASP A 324 12.51 14.14 -5.56
C ASP A 324 12.85 15.43 -4.76
#